data_462d002b646fff785387f271f1bf1781
#
_entry.id   462d002b646fff785387f271f1bf1781
#
_cell.length_a   1.000
_cell.length_b   1.000
_cell.length_c   1.000
_cell.angle_alpha   90.00
_cell.angle_beta   90.00
_cell.angle_gamma   90.00
#
_symmetry.space_group_name_H-M   'P 1'
#
loop_
_entity.id
_entity.type
_entity.pdbx_description
1 polymer ?
#
loop_
_entity_poly.entity_id
_entity_poly.type
_entity_poly.pdbx_seq_one_letter_code
_entity_poly.pdbx_strand_id
1 'polypeptide(L)'
;MATFTNQATLSYQGGQTSSNITTGQLLESLAVTKTAVNGTYVPGGTVTYAVSLRNTGTTDLAGVTLTDDLGAYAFGERTLTPLRYEEGSALLYQNGVVQTAPAVTAGPPLSVTGLTVPAGGSVLLLYRAEVTEFAPADAEGTVVNTVTITSPDLPDGATDSETVAVLAEPRLRISKALCPTTVTSGGQLTYTFVIENDGPVAAEAADAAVLTDVFDPVLRDLKVSFNGAAWTEGADYT
;
A
#
# COMPACT_ATOMS: atom_id res chain seq x y z
N MET A 1 -12.84 25.24 -0.66
CA MET A 1 -12.83 26.72 -0.84
C MET A 1 -13.19 27.36 0.48
N ALA A 2 -12.27 28.09 1.08
CA ALA A 2 -12.55 28.88 2.27
C ALA A 2 -13.11 30.26 1.86
N THR A 3 -14.02 30.80 2.65
CA THR A 3 -14.55 32.15 2.47
C THR A 3 -14.08 33.03 3.61
N PHE A 4 -13.72 34.28 3.30
CA PHE A 4 -13.45 35.28 4.30
C PHE A 4 -14.40 36.46 4.15
N THR A 5 -14.70 37.12 5.27
CA THR A 5 -15.55 38.30 5.30
C THR A 5 -14.82 39.48 5.91
N ASN A 6 -15.10 40.68 5.43
CA ASN A 6 -14.55 41.93 5.98
C ASN A 6 -15.69 42.97 6.11
N GLN A 7 -15.68 43.67 7.24
CA GLN A 7 -16.59 44.79 7.52
C GLN A 7 -15.81 45.91 8.22
N ALA A 8 -15.94 47.13 7.75
CA ALA A 8 -15.36 48.30 8.39
C ALA A 8 -16.37 48.96 9.32
N THR A 9 -15.88 49.57 10.38
CA THR A 9 -16.67 50.35 11.32
C THR A 9 -16.12 51.78 11.38
N LEU A 10 -17.00 52.76 11.20
CA LEU A 10 -16.70 54.17 11.35
C LEU A 10 -17.32 54.69 12.66
N SER A 11 -16.47 55.21 13.53
CA SER A 11 -16.88 55.85 14.77
C SER A 11 -16.66 57.37 14.64
N TYR A 12 -17.67 58.16 15.06
CA TYR A 12 -17.60 59.62 15.02
C TYR A 12 -18.26 60.22 16.25
N GLN A 13 -18.11 61.51 16.45
CA GLN A 13 -18.71 62.19 17.59
C GLN A 13 -20.23 62.23 17.45
N GLY A 14 -20.91 61.34 18.09
CA GLY A 14 -22.38 61.21 18.05
C GLY A 14 -22.84 59.81 17.63
N GLY A 15 -21.93 58.87 17.24
CA GLY A 15 -22.35 57.50 16.91
C GLY A 15 -21.30 56.64 16.26
N GLN A 16 -21.76 55.50 15.84
CA GLN A 16 -20.99 54.50 15.12
C GLN A 16 -21.83 53.91 14.01
N THR A 17 -21.23 53.68 12.87
CA THR A 17 -21.87 52.98 11.75
C THR A 17 -20.92 51.94 11.14
N SER A 18 -21.50 50.88 10.61
CA SER A 18 -20.71 49.83 9.95
C SER A 18 -20.99 49.77 8.46
N SER A 19 -19.97 49.42 7.69
CA SER A 19 -20.15 49.15 6.24
C SER A 19 -20.97 47.89 6.00
N ASN A 20 -21.35 47.66 4.75
CA ASN A 20 -21.75 46.32 4.32
C ASN A 20 -20.60 45.30 4.57
N ILE A 21 -20.97 44.05 4.73
CA ILE A 21 -20.01 42.93 4.77
C ILE A 21 -19.62 42.59 3.33
N THR A 22 -18.32 42.53 3.05
CA THR A 22 -17.82 41.99 1.79
C THR A 22 -17.33 40.57 2.00
N THR A 23 -17.56 39.70 1.03
CA THR A 23 -17.13 38.28 1.07
C THR A 23 -16.16 38.04 -0.06
N GLY A 24 -15.02 37.46 0.25
CA GLY A 24 -14.05 36.95 -0.70
C GLY A 24 -13.99 35.41 -0.61
N GLN A 25 -13.49 34.77 -1.64
CA GLN A 25 -13.20 33.33 -1.68
C GLN A 25 -11.71 33.12 -1.79
N LEU A 26 -11.18 32.22 -0.97
CA LEU A 26 -9.84 31.69 -1.12
C LEU A 26 -9.92 30.50 -2.08
N LEU A 27 -9.30 30.60 -3.25
CA LEU A 27 -9.18 29.47 -4.17
C LEU A 27 -7.98 28.64 -3.72
N GLU A 28 -8.22 27.35 -3.52
CA GLU A 28 -7.12 26.40 -3.35
C GLU A 28 -6.32 26.36 -4.65
N SER A 29 -5.04 26.65 -4.55
CA SER A 29 -4.14 26.68 -5.70
C SER A 29 -3.48 25.33 -5.97
N LEU A 30 -3.53 24.37 -5.02
CA LEU A 30 -2.93 23.06 -5.13
C LEU A 30 -3.97 21.96 -4.99
N ALA A 31 -4.06 21.10 -6.01
CA ALA A 31 -4.75 19.83 -5.94
C ALA A 31 -3.73 18.70 -5.71
N VAL A 32 -4.04 17.81 -4.76
CA VAL A 32 -3.24 16.63 -4.42
C VAL A 32 -4.05 15.39 -4.73
N THR A 33 -3.41 14.38 -5.31
CA THR A 33 -4.01 13.07 -5.52
C THR A 33 -2.97 12.00 -5.23
N LYS A 34 -3.33 11.03 -4.38
CA LYS A 34 -2.54 9.85 -4.07
C LYS A 34 -3.26 8.62 -4.60
N THR A 35 -2.54 7.76 -5.29
CA THR A 35 -3.07 6.50 -5.82
C THR A 35 -2.06 5.38 -5.65
N ALA A 36 -2.53 4.14 -5.51
CA ALA A 36 -1.72 2.95 -5.62
C ALA A 36 -1.83 2.37 -7.03
N VAL A 37 -0.72 1.91 -7.61
CA VAL A 37 -0.72 1.26 -8.92
C VAL A 37 -1.52 -0.04 -8.89
N ASN A 38 -1.42 -0.77 -7.76
CA ASN A 38 -2.24 -1.94 -7.46
C ASN A 38 -3.08 -1.64 -6.23
N GLY A 39 -4.39 -1.84 -6.32
CA GLY A 39 -5.31 -1.64 -5.20
C GLY A 39 -5.22 -2.73 -4.11
N THR A 40 -4.33 -3.71 -4.28
CA THR A 40 -4.13 -4.82 -3.35
C THR A 40 -2.67 -5.02 -2.98
N TYR A 41 -2.44 -5.63 -1.81
CA TYR A 41 -1.13 -6.03 -1.33
C TYR A 41 -1.11 -7.48 -0.84
N VAL A 42 0.09 -8.04 -0.76
CA VAL A 42 0.38 -9.31 -0.05
C VAL A 42 1.38 -9.04 1.07
N PRO A 43 1.32 -9.76 2.22
CA PRO A 43 2.33 -9.65 3.26
C PRO A 43 3.73 -9.89 2.71
N GLY A 44 4.69 -9.01 3.04
CA GLY A 44 6.06 -9.03 2.52
C GLY A 44 6.21 -8.64 1.05
N GLY A 45 5.12 -8.20 0.39
CA GLY A 45 5.15 -7.68 -0.98
C GLY A 45 5.49 -6.20 -1.04
N THR A 46 5.27 -5.59 -2.20
CA THR A 46 5.55 -4.17 -2.45
C THR A 46 4.33 -3.49 -3.07
N VAL A 47 4.01 -2.29 -2.60
CA VAL A 47 3.01 -1.38 -3.19
C VAL A 47 3.74 -0.20 -3.83
N THR A 48 3.33 0.16 -5.04
CA THR A 48 3.81 1.37 -5.72
C THR A 48 2.77 2.47 -5.60
N TYR A 49 3.17 3.61 -5.05
CA TYR A 49 2.33 4.80 -4.92
C TYR A 49 2.73 5.87 -5.92
N ALA A 50 1.71 6.61 -6.37
CA ALA A 50 1.82 7.79 -7.19
C ALA A 50 1.16 8.96 -6.48
N VAL A 51 1.93 10.02 -6.20
CA VAL A 51 1.42 11.27 -5.64
C VAL A 51 1.52 12.36 -6.68
N SER A 52 0.38 12.89 -7.12
CA SER A 52 0.29 13.96 -8.11
C SER A 52 -0.07 15.26 -7.42
N LEU A 53 0.73 16.29 -7.67
CA LEU A 53 0.51 17.67 -7.24
C LEU A 53 0.22 18.51 -8.47
N ARG A 54 -0.91 19.21 -8.51
CA ARG A 54 -1.27 20.11 -9.61
C ARG A 54 -1.50 21.51 -9.07
N ASN A 55 -0.65 22.44 -9.48
CA ASN A 55 -0.81 23.86 -9.17
C ASN A 55 -1.76 24.50 -10.20
N THR A 56 -2.91 24.98 -9.74
CA THR A 56 -3.90 25.70 -10.58
C THR A 56 -3.74 27.22 -10.49
N GLY A 57 -2.82 27.68 -9.65
CA GLY A 57 -2.49 29.10 -9.48
C GLY A 57 -1.60 29.65 -10.60
N THR A 58 -1.37 30.96 -10.55
CA THR A 58 -0.59 31.71 -11.54
C THR A 58 0.86 31.95 -11.11
N THR A 59 1.25 31.46 -9.92
CA THR A 59 2.61 31.57 -9.36
C THR A 59 3.13 30.17 -9.01
N ASP A 60 4.45 30.00 -9.08
CA ASP A 60 5.08 28.76 -8.64
C ASP A 60 4.89 28.57 -7.13
N LEU A 61 4.60 27.36 -6.71
CA LEU A 61 4.63 26.98 -5.30
C LEU A 61 6.02 26.40 -4.99
N ALA A 62 6.82 27.17 -4.26
CA ALA A 62 8.17 26.79 -3.87
C ALA A 62 8.23 26.25 -2.43
N GLY A 63 9.32 25.54 -2.10
CA GLY A 63 9.53 25.00 -0.75
C GLY A 63 8.45 23.99 -0.32
N VAL A 64 7.83 23.33 -1.28
CA VAL A 64 6.82 22.31 -1.00
C VAL A 64 7.47 21.11 -0.32
N THR A 65 6.87 20.69 0.79
CA THR A 65 7.23 19.49 1.53
C THR A 65 6.08 18.49 1.44
N LEU A 66 6.41 17.26 1.05
CA LEU A 66 5.53 16.11 1.06
C LEU A 66 5.90 15.23 2.25
N THR A 67 4.94 14.91 3.09
CA THR A 67 5.05 13.92 4.17
C THR A 67 4.03 12.82 3.95
N ASP A 68 4.45 11.57 4.14
CA ASP A 68 3.64 10.38 3.95
C ASP A 68 3.71 9.52 5.21
N ASP A 69 2.57 9.16 5.78
CA ASP A 69 2.50 8.44 7.05
C ASP A 69 2.84 6.95 6.93
N LEU A 70 2.99 6.43 5.71
CA LEU A 70 3.24 5.01 5.42
C LEU A 70 2.18 4.09 6.03
N GLY A 71 0.95 4.59 6.15
CA GLY A 71 -0.18 3.89 6.73
C GLY A 71 -0.11 3.72 8.25
N ALA A 72 0.67 4.55 8.94
CA ALA A 72 0.88 4.46 10.38
C ALA A 72 -0.44 4.53 11.16
N TYR A 73 -0.62 3.62 12.12
CA TYR A 73 -1.81 3.55 12.96
C TYR A 73 -1.45 3.33 14.44
N ALA A 74 -2.35 3.75 15.33
CA ALA A 74 -2.19 3.56 16.76
C ALA A 74 -2.53 2.12 17.17
N PHE A 75 -1.65 1.49 17.96
CA PHE A 75 -1.87 0.19 18.57
C PHE A 75 -1.48 0.25 20.06
N GLY A 76 -2.47 0.46 20.93
CA GLY A 76 -2.25 0.77 22.32
C GLY A 76 -1.45 2.06 22.48
N GLU A 77 -0.31 2.00 23.17
CA GLU A 77 0.61 3.14 23.36
C GLU A 77 1.67 3.26 22.26
N ARG A 78 1.62 2.42 21.24
CA ARG A 78 2.60 2.39 20.14
C ARG A 78 1.95 2.82 18.83
N THR A 79 2.79 3.30 17.92
CA THR A 79 2.43 3.49 16.52
C THR A 79 3.09 2.36 15.73
N LEU A 80 2.30 1.63 14.96
CA LEU A 80 2.77 0.62 14.03
C LEU A 80 2.70 1.18 12.61
N THR A 81 3.65 0.77 11.77
CA THR A 81 3.76 1.26 10.40
C THR A 81 3.73 0.08 9.43
N PRO A 82 2.61 -0.16 8.75
CA PRO A 82 2.42 -1.30 7.86
C PRO A 82 3.24 -1.23 6.57
N LEU A 83 3.77 -0.06 6.22
CA LEU A 83 4.56 0.15 5.02
C LEU A 83 5.95 0.68 5.38
N ARG A 84 6.97 0.28 4.61
CA ARG A 84 8.34 0.78 4.72
C ARG A 84 8.82 1.26 3.36
N TYR A 85 9.28 2.50 3.27
CA TYR A 85 9.83 3.03 2.02
C TYR A 85 11.00 2.16 1.50
N GLU A 86 10.97 1.81 0.22
CA GLU A 86 12.09 1.15 -0.46
C GLU A 86 13.08 2.22 -0.93
N GLU A 87 14.27 2.23 -0.34
CA GLU A 87 15.29 3.24 -0.62
C GLU A 87 15.68 3.26 -2.10
N GLY A 88 15.82 4.49 -2.64
CA GLY A 88 16.19 4.70 -4.04
C GLY A 88 15.06 4.45 -5.05
N SER A 89 13.85 4.11 -4.60
CA SER A 89 12.72 3.86 -5.49
C SER A 89 11.99 5.12 -5.97
N ALA A 90 12.29 6.29 -5.37
CA ALA A 90 11.60 7.53 -5.68
C ALA A 90 11.98 8.08 -7.06
N LEU A 91 10.97 8.34 -7.89
CA LEU A 91 11.09 8.99 -9.19
C LEU A 91 10.25 10.26 -9.18
N LEU A 92 10.84 11.35 -9.63
CA LEU A 92 10.21 12.67 -9.68
C LEU A 92 10.03 13.11 -11.13
N TYR A 93 8.82 13.57 -11.45
CA TYR A 93 8.50 14.17 -12.74
C TYR A 93 7.93 15.58 -12.52
N GLN A 94 8.32 16.50 -13.35
CA GLN A 94 7.74 17.84 -13.40
C GLN A 94 7.21 18.10 -14.82
N ASN A 95 5.93 18.40 -14.95
CA ASN A 95 5.24 18.56 -16.23
C ASN A 95 5.50 17.39 -17.21
N GLY A 96 5.54 16.14 -16.67
CA GLY A 96 5.79 14.92 -17.44
C GLY A 96 7.25 14.65 -17.79
N VAL A 97 8.18 15.54 -17.41
CA VAL A 97 9.63 15.35 -17.64
C VAL A 97 10.27 14.83 -16.36
N VAL A 98 11.04 13.74 -16.49
CA VAL A 98 11.80 13.16 -15.37
C VAL A 98 12.81 14.16 -14.83
N GLN A 99 12.91 14.26 -13.52
CA GLN A 99 13.84 15.11 -12.79
C GLN A 99 14.90 14.25 -12.09
N THR A 100 15.93 14.92 -11.55
CA THR A 100 16.84 14.26 -10.61
C THR A 100 16.06 13.67 -9.44
N ALA A 101 16.42 12.46 -9.00
CA ALA A 101 15.78 11.82 -7.87
C ALA A 101 15.78 12.76 -6.65
N PRO A 102 14.64 12.94 -5.98
CA PRO A 102 14.55 13.82 -4.83
C PRO A 102 15.30 13.25 -3.62
N ALA A 103 15.75 14.12 -2.73
CA ALA A 103 16.22 13.69 -1.42
C ALA A 103 15.03 13.22 -0.58
N VAL A 104 15.07 11.96 -0.16
CA VAL A 104 14.01 11.31 0.62
C VAL A 104 14.54 10.99 2.01
N THR A 105 13.78 11.38 3.04
CA THR A 105 13.95 10.87 4.40
C THR A 105 12.98 9.71 4.57
N ALA A 106 13.52 8.51 4.79
CA ALA A 106 12.74 7.27 4.71
C ALA A 106 11.62 7.13 5.77
N GLY A 107 11.74 7.79 6.90
CA GLY A 107 10.69 7.86 7.92
C GLY A 107 10.51 6.63 8.80
N PRO A 108 9.38 6.40 9.49
CA PRO A 108 8.10 7.10 9.40
C PRO A 108 8.09 8.47 10.12
N PRO A 109 7.47 9.52 9.55
CA PRO A 109 6.89 9.56 8.20
C PRO A 109 7.97 9.68 7.11
N LEU A 110 7.68 9.17 5.91
CA LEU A 110 8.45 9.46 4.71
C LEU A 110 8.36 10.96 4.41
N SER A 111 9.48 11.61 4.06
CA SER A 111 9.47 13.04 3.75
C SER A 111 10.32 13.36 2.51
N VAL A 112 9.77 14.20 1.64
CA VAL A 112 10.44 14.80 0.48
C VAL A 112 10.29 16.31 0.59
N THR A 113 11.41 17.04 0.61
CA THR A 113 11.43 18.48 0.84
C THR A 113 11.97 19.25 -0.36
N GLY A 114 11.67 20.54 -0.42
CA GLY A 114 12.25 21.46 -1.41
C GLY A 114 11.69 21.30 -2.82
N LEU A 115 10.51 20.70 -2.97
CA LEU A 115 9.84 20.59 -4.26
C LEU A 115 9.33 21.96 -4.71
N THR A 116 9.26 22.15 -6.03
CA THR A 116 8.61 23.31 -6.66
C THR A 116 7.57 22.82 -7.63
N VAL A 117 6.31 23.26 -7.45
CA VAL A 117 5.21 22.96 -8.38
C VAL A 117 4.96 24.20 -9.25
N PRO A 118 5.31 24.18 -10.56
CA PRO A 118 5.20 25.34 -11.43
C PRO A 118 3.77 25.88 -11.53
N ALA A 119 3.61 27.18 -11.81
CA ALA A 119 2.35 27.81 -12.09
C ALA A 119 1.61 27.10 -13.24
N GLY A 120 0.35 26.68 -13.01
CA GLY A 120 -0.43 25.91 -13.98
C GLY A 120 0.14 24.52 -14.31
N GLY A 121 1.23 24.12 -13.64
CA GLY A 121 1.97 22.87 -13.86
C GLY A 121 1.65 21.75 -12.88
N SER A 122 2.45 20.68 -12.96
CA SER A 122 2.30 19.51 -12.10
C SER A 122 3.63 18.89 -11.70
N VAL A 123 3.64 18.23 -10.54
CA VAL A 123 4.69 17.35 -10.08
C VAL A 123 4.07 15.97 -9.80
N LEU A 124 4.75 14.91 -10.23
CA LEU A 124 4.40 13.53 -9.91
C LEU A 124 5.59 12.88 -9.20
N LEU A 125 5.34 12.36 -8.02
CA LEU A 125 6.26 11.50 -7.26
C LEU A 125 5.76 10.07 -7.33
N LEU A 126 6.60 9.16 -7.82
CA LEU A 126 6.41 7.72 -7.71
C LEU A 126 7.37 7.17 -6.67
N TYR A 127 6.92 6.23 -5.85
CA TYR A 127 7.80 5.51 -4.92
C TYR A 127 7.23 4.13 -4.59
N ARG A 128 8.09 3.22 -4.14
CA ARG A 128 7.70 1.90 -3.67
C ARG A 128 7.78 1.81 -2.17
N ALA A 129 6.86 1.06 -1.59
CA ALA A 129 6.83 0.74 -0.17
C ALA A 129 6.65 -0.77 0.02
N GLU A 130 7.51 -1.36 0.82
CA GLU A 130 7.45 -2.76 1.24
C GLU A 130 6.38 -2.92 2.32
N VAL A 131 5.59 -3.98 2.22
CA VAL A 131 4.55 -4.35 3.20
C VAL A 131 5.22 -5.08 4.36
N THR A 132 5.16 -4.49 5.55
CA THR A 132 5.75 -5.04 6.77
C THR A 132 4.83 -6.05 7.46
N GLU A 133 5.34 -6.71 8.50
CA GLU A 133 4.57 -7.60 9.38
C GLU A 133 3.44 -6.90 10.16
N PHE A 134 3.39 -5.57 10.16
CA PHE A 134 2.36 -4.78 10.83
C PHE A 134 1.17 -4.46 9.91
N ALA A 135 1.22 -4.85 8.65
CA ALA A 135 0.07 -4.75 7.77
C ALA A 135 -0.96 -5.84 8.13
N PRO A 136 -2.27 -5.52 8.15
CA PRO A 136 -3.31 -6.52 8.34
C PRO A 136 -3.17 -7.66 7.33
N ALA A 137 -3.29 -8.92 7.79
CA ALA A 137 -3.10 -10.10 6.95
C ALA A 137 -4.39 -10.91 6.75
N ASP A 138 -5.49 -10.53 7.39
CA ASP A 138 -6.81 -11.16 7.21
C ASP A 138 -7.48 -10.72 5.89
N ALA A 139 -8.52 -11.45 5.46
CA ALA A 139 -9.17 -11.24 4.17
C ALA A 139 -9.80 -9.85 3.97
N GLU A 140 -10.16 -9.18 5.06
CA GLU A 140 -10.76 -7.85 5.07
C GLU A 140 -9.72 -6.75 5.39
N GLY A 141 -8.45 -7.13 5.53
CA GLY A 141 -7.36 -6.24 5.91
C GLY A 141 -7.14 -5.12 4.91
N THR A 142 -6.98 -3.90 5.42
CA THR A 142 -6.70 -2.72 4.60
C THR A 142 -5.59 -1.87 5.21
N VAL A 143 -4.88 -1.14 4.36
CA VAL A 143 -3.92 -0.12 4.74
C VAL A 143 -4.36 1.20 4.11
N VAL A 144 -4.62 2.20 4.95
CA VAL A 144 -4.89 3.58 4.52
C VAL A 144 -3.59 4.36 4.66
N ASN A 145 -3.07 4.85 3.54
CA ASN A 145 -1.81 5.59 3.49
C ASN A 145 -2.07 7.05 3.08
N THR A 146 -1.71 8.00 3.94
CA THR A 146 -2.05 9.43 3.82
C THR A 146 -0.81 10.26 3.48
N VAL A 147 -0.93 11.12 2.48
CA VAL A 147 0.05 12.14 2.16
C VAL A 147 -0.43 13.51 2.64
N THR A 148 0.47 14.29 3.21
CA THR A 148 0.26 15.68 3.60
C THR A 148 1.27 16.55 2.86
N ILE A 149 0.77 17.60 2.23
CA ILE A 149 1.58 18.59 1.52
C ILE A 149 1.53 19.90 2.28
N THR A 150 2.70 20.49 2.52
CA THR A 150 2.85 21.80 3.14
C THR A 150 3.75 22.70 2.30
N SER A 151 3.51 23.99 2.34
CA SER A 151 4.36 25.02 1.71
C SER A 151 4.16 26.34 2.44
N PRO A 152 5.16 27.24 2.47
CA PRO A 152 4.99 28.59 3.01
C PRO A 152 3.82 29.36 2.37
N ASP A 153 3.52 29.08 1.10
CA ASP A 153 2.47 29.73 0.33
C ASP A 153 1.12 28.98 0.40
N LEU A 154 1.04 27.89 1.19
CA LEU A 154 -0.15 27.05 1.37
C LEU A 154 -0.39 26.83 2.88
N PRO A 155 -0.91 27.82 3.60
CA PRO A 155 -0.99 27.79 5.07
C PRO A 155 -1.87 26.65 5.62
N ASP A 156 -2.91 26.24 4.88
CA ASP A 156 -3.80 25.15 5.31
C ASP A 156 -3.28 23.77 4.89
N GLY A 157 -2.21 23.71 4.08
CA GLY A 157 -1.73 22.47 3.50
C GLY A 157 -2.73 21.81 2.55
N ALA A 158 -2.40 20.60 2.10
CA ALA A 158 -3.33 19.74 1.34
C ALA A 158 -3.04 18.27 1.67
N THR A 159 -4.07 17.44 1.70
CA THR A 159 -3.94 16.01 2.04
C THR A 159 -4.73 15.16 1.06
N ASP A 160 -4.26 13.94 0.86
CA ASP A 160 -5.02 12.88 0.20
C ASP A 160 -4.60 11.51 0.74
N SER A 161 -5.47 10.52 0.62
CA SER A 161 -5.26 9.18 1.16
C SER A 161 -5.64 8.13 0.13
N GLU A 162 -4.86 7.07 0.10
CA GLU A 162 -5.15 5.88 -0.71
C GLU A 162 -5.30 4.66 0.19
N THR A 163 -6.28 3.83 -0.11
CA THR A 163 -6.54 2.58 0.59
C THR A 163 -6.21 1.40 -0.31
N VAL A 164 -5.34 0.52 0.17
CA VAL A 164 -5.06 -0.77 -0.46
C VAL A 164 -5.57 -1.90 0.43
N ALA A 165 -6.14 -2.94 -0.17
CA ALA A 165 -6.68 -4.10 0.53
C ALA A 165 -5.72 -5.30 0.42
N VAL A 166 -5.82 -6.25 1.36
CA VAL A 166 -5.09 -7.51 1.21
C VAL A 166 -5.60 -8.25 -0.04
N LEU A 167 -4.70 -8.89 -0.77
CA LEU A 167 -5.09 -9.80 -1.85
C LEU A 167 -5.64 -11.09 -1.21
N ALA A 168 -6.97 -11.26 -1.22
CA ALA A 168 -7.67 -12.36 -0.59
C ALA A 168 -7.65 -13.61 -1.48
N GLU A 169 -6.47 -14.24 -1.59
CA GLU A 169 -6.24 -15.48 -2.35
C GLU A 169 -5.53 -16.53 -1.48
N PRO A 170 -5.80 -17.85 -1.67
CA PRO A 170 -5.02 -18.90 -1.02
C PRO A 170 -3.58 -18.89 -1.56
N ARG A 171 -2.60 -19.15 -0.68
CA ARG A 171 -1.19 -19.26 -1.05
C ARG A 171 -0.61 -20.55 -0.52
N LEU A 172 -0.60 -21.57 -1.36
CA LEU A 172 -0.18 -22.90 -0.97
C LEU A 172 1.32 -23.08 -1.06
N ARG A 173 1.88 -23.72 -0.03
CA ARG A 173 3.25 -24.25 -0.01
C ARG A 173 3.20 -25.73 0.19
N ILE A 174 4.22 -26.45 -0.32
CA ILE A 174 4.34 -27.89 -0.17
C ILE A 174 5.76 -28.23 0.27
N SER A 175 5.85 -29.17 1.21
CA SER A 175 7.09 -29.83 1.56
C SER A 175 6.92 -31.34 1.46
N LYS A 176 8.04 -32.08 1.20
CA LYS A 176 8.05 -33.53 1.01
C LYS A 176 9.15 -34.15 1.89
N ALA A 177 8.78 -35.19 2.60
CA ALA A 177 9.72 -36.01 3.38
C ALA A 177 9.61 -37.48 3.00
N LEU A 178 10.70 -38.25 3.21
CA LEU A 178 10.77 -39.67 2.94
C LEU A 178 11.27 -40.42 4.18
N CYS A 179 10.59 -41.50 4.56
CA CYS A 179 11.00 -42.37 5.65
C CYS A 179 10.61 -43.84 5.35
N PRO A 180 11.55 -44.80 5.51
CA PRO A 180 12.99 -44.62 5.69
C PRO A 180 13.65 -44.09 4.40
N THR A 181 14.86 -43.50 4.52
CA THR A 181 15.60 -42.97 3.35
C THR A 181 16.36 -44.07 2.59
N THR A 182 16.45 -45.27 3.16
CA THR A 182 17.06 -46.45 2.53
C THR A 182 16.19 -47.67 2.74
N VAL A 183 15.95 -48.43 1.67
CA VAL A 183 15.14 -49.64 1.68
C VAL A 183 15.82 -50.72 0.85
N THR A 184 15.53 -51.99 1.19
CA THR A 184 15.91 -53.14 0.35
C THR A 184 14.88 -53.31 -0.79
N SER A 185 15.23 -54.10 -1.80
CA SER A 185 14.28 -54.46 -2.88
C SER A 185 13.01 -55.07 -2.29
N GLY A 186 11.84 -54.54 -2.64
CA GLY A 186 10.55 -54.94 -2.07
C GLY A 186 10.26 -54.36 -0.68
N GLY A 187 11.12 -53.49 -0.14
CA GLY A 187 10.87 -52.79 1.13
C GLY A 187 9.82 -51.70 0.97
N GLN A 188 9.21 -51.30 2.08
CA GLN A 188 8.21 -50.23 2.13
C GLN A 188 8.88 -48.90 2.52
N LEU A 189 8.37 -47.81 1.95
CA LEU A 189 8.73 -46.46 2.29
C LEU A 189 7.47 -45.55 2.32
N THR A 190 7.57 -44.48 3.03
CA THR A 190 6.48 -43.51 3.16
C THR A 190 6.95 -42.14 2.72
N TYR A 191 6.28 -41.54 1.76
CA TYR A 191 6.36 -40.12 1.45
C TYR A 191 5.31 -39.37 2.27
N THR A 192 5.75 -38.31 2.93
CA THR A 192 4.85 -37.40 3.64
C THR A 192 4.92 -36.04 2.95
N PHE A 193 3.76 -35.54 2.53
CA PHE A 193 3.59 -34.19 2.01
C PHE A 193 2.92 -33.35 3.06
N VAL A 194 3.46 -32.18 3.35
CA VAL A 194 2.82 -31.16 4.17
C VAL A 194 2.43 -30.02 3.24
N ILE A 195 1.14 -29.71 3.18
CA ILE A 195 0.58 -28.61 2.41
C ILE A 195 0.14 -27.54 3.41
N GLU A 196 0.68 -26.36 3.29
CA GLU A 196 0.39 -25.21 4.14
C GLU A 196 -0.24 -24.12 3.29
N ASN A 197 -1.20 -23.41 3.85
CA ASN A 197 -1.79 -22.24 3.23
C ASN A 197 -1.41 -21.00 4.04
N ASP A 198 -0.54 -20.15 3.47
CA ASP A 198 -0.11 -18.87 4.05
C ASP A 198 -0.99 -17.69 3.55
N GLY A 199 -1.99 -17.97 2.73
CA GLY A 199 -2.94 -16.96 2.25
C GLY A 199 -4.02 -16.64 3.28
N PRO A 200 -4.69 -15.51 3.14
CA PRO A 200 -5.72 -15.03 4.07
C PRO A 200 -7.06 -15.78 3.96
N VAL A 201 -7.22 -16.61 2.94
CA VAL A 201 -8.45 -17.40 2.71
C VAL A 201 -8.13 -18.87 2.51
N ALA A 202 -9.08 -19.75 2.80
CA ALA A 202 -8.94 -21.17 2.55
C ALA A 202 -8.84 -21.47 1.04
N ALA A 203 -8.09 -22.52 0.69
CA ALA A 203 -8.16 -23.05 -0.66
C ALA A 203 -9.41 -23.91 -0.81
N GLU A 204 -10.23 -23.58 -1.77
CA GLU A 204 -11.50 -24.24 -2.05
C GLU A 204 -11.40 -25.15 -3.28
N ALA A 205 -12.42 -25.97 -3.51
CA ALA A 205 -12.46 -26.84 -4.69
C ALA A 205 -12.36 -26.07 -6.02
N ALA A 206 -12.82 -24.82 -6.05
CA ALA A 206 -12.74 -23.95 -7.22
C ALA A 206 -11.30 -23.57 -7.60
N ASP A 207 -10.35 -23.61 -6.65
CA ASP A 207 -8.93 -23.31 -6.89
C ASP A 207 -8.23 -24.48 -7.60
N ALA A 208 -8.89 -25.63 -7.74
CA ALA A 208 -8.45 -26.82 -8.49
C ALA A 208 -7.02 -27.25 -8.15
N ALA A 209 -6.63 -27.20 -6.86
CA ALA A 209 -5.31 -27.59 -6.41
C ALA A 209 -5.07 -29.08 -6.67
N VAL A 210 -3.98 -29.40 -7.38
CA VAL A 210 -3.59 -30.77 -7.72
C VAL A 210 -2.17 -31.02 -7.28
N LEU A 211 -1.96 -32.14 -6.56
CA LEU A 211 -0.63 -32.64 -6.23
C LEU A 211 -0.23 -33.71 -7.24
N THR A 212 0.90 -33.53 -7.92
CA THR A 212 1.46 -34.51 -8.82
C THR A 212 2.85 -34.92 -8.32
N ASP A 213 3.08 -36.23 -8.24
CA ASP A 213 4.40 -36.80 -7.91
C ASP A 213 4.80 -37.85 -8.94
N VAL A 214 6.05 -37.85 -9.36
CA VAL A 214 6.61 -38.80 -10.33
C VAL A 214 7.65 -39.65 -9.62
N PHE A 215 7.42 -40.98 -9.64
CA PHE A 215 8.32 -41.94 -9.00
C PHE A 215 9.26 -42.56 -10.04
N ASP A 216 10.56 -42.46 -9.78
CA ASP A 216 11.61 -43.17 -10.52
C ASP A 216 12.59 -43.86 -9.53
N PRO A 217 12.59 -45.17 -9.48
CA PRO A 217 11.79 -46.15 -10.23
C PRO A 217 10.29 -46.10 -9.85
N VAL A 218 9.45 -46.57 -10.75
CA VAL A 218 8.00 -46.68 -10.51
C VAL A 218 7.75 -47.55 -9.28
N LEU A 219 6.92 -47.02 -8.37
CA LEU A 219 6.48 -47.72 -7.15
C LEU A 219 5.29 -48.59 -7.43
N ARG A 220 5.07 -49.64 -6.59
CA ARG A 220 3.92 -50.55 -6.65
C ARG A 220 3.19 -50.51 -5.34
N ASP A 221 1.91 -50.94 -5.37
CA ASP A 221 1.07 -51.08 -4.18
C ASP A 221 0.96 -49.78 -3.38
N LEU A 222 0.74 -48.69 -4.11
CA LEU A 222 0.58 -47.35 -3.50
C LEU A 222 -0.64 -47.33 -2.58
N LYS A 223 -0.47 -46.77 -1.39
CA LYS A 223 -1.55 -46.45 -0.46
C LYS A 223 -1.47 -44.98 -0.15
N VAL A 224 -2.54 -44.25 -0.42
CA VAL A 224 -2.59 -42.79 -0.21
C VAL A 224 -3.56 -42.49 0.92
N SER A 225 -3.24 -41.51 1.74
CA SER A 225 -4.15 -40.98 2.74
C SER A 225 -4.02 -39.46 2.82
N PHE A 226 -5.10 -38.77 3.14
CA PHE A 226 -5.12 -37.34 3.37
C PHE A 226 -5.76 -37.05 4.73
N ASN A 227 -5.04 -36.33 5.58
CA ASN A 227 -5.46 -36.04 6.97
C ASN A 227 -5.93 -37.30 7.75
N GLY A 228 -5.26 -38.44 7.54
CA GLY A 228 -5.56 -39.70 8.19
C GLY A 228 -6.68 -40.52 7.56
N ALA A 229 -7.43 -39.99 6.59
CA ALA A 229 -8.41 -40.71 5.81
C ALA A 229 -7.78 -41.41 4.62
N ALA A 230 -8.05 -42.73 4.45
CA ALA A 230 -7.54 -43.49 3.30
C ALA A 230 -8.24 -43.02 2.00
N TRP A 231 -7.45 -42.83 0.95
CA TRP A 231 -7.91 -42.46 -0.38
C TRP A 231 -7.95 -43.67 -1.29
N THR A 232 -8.88 -43.66 -2.26
CA THR A 232 -9.15 -44.76 -3.20
C THR A 232 -8.62 -44.43 -4.59
N GLU A 233 -7.86 -45.33 -5.20
CA GLU A 233 -7.41 -45.21 -6.58
C GLU A 233 -8.60 -45.14 -7.56
N GLY A 234 -8.48 -44.27 -8.54
CA GLY A 234 -9.54 -44.03 -9.53
C GLY A 234 -10.67 -43.09 -9.10
N ALA A 235 -10.77 -42.79 -7.77
CA ALA A 235 -11.70 -41.81 -7.22
C ALA A 235 -11.02 -40.58 -6.66
N ASP A 236 -10.02 -40.77 -5.79
CA ASP A 236 -9.33 -39.69 -5.06
C ASP A 236 -7.95 -39.40 -5.64
N TYR A 237 -7.33 -40.40 -6.29
CA TYR A 237 -6.02 -40.25 -6.98
C TYR A 237 -5.92 -41.20 -8.18
N THR A 238 -5.00 -40.90 -9.12
CA THR A 238 -4.72 -41.71 -10.32
C THR A 238 -3.22 -41.94 -10.49
#